data_119959f4ca59609f674f71a20e946727
#
_entry.id   119959f4ca59609f674f71a20e946727
#
_cell.length_a   1.000
_cell.length_b   1.000
_cell.length_c   1.000
_cell.angle_alpha   90.00
_cell.angle_beta   90.00
_cell.angle_gamma   90.00
#
_symmetry.space_group_name_H-M   'P 1'
#
loop_
_entity.id
_entity.type
_entity.pdbx_description
1 polymer ?
#
loop_
_entity_poly.entity_id
_entity_poly.type
_entity_poly.pdbx_seq_one_letter_code
_entity_poly.pdbx_strand_id
1 'polypeptide(L)'
;MSLKSLQEKIGVTADGAFGPGTMKKAMEFYKLTPVRAAHFFAQTSHESGGFKAFSENLNYSAQGLAGTFPNRYAVDPKAKVKVPNALANKLSRNPEAIANNVYASRMGNGADTSGDGYKFRGRGALQLTGKDNYKAFSDYLKKPEIMTNPDLVATTYSFESAMFFFDKNKLWSICDQGINDAAILALTKRINGGTHGLEDRNQKTKKYYEYVK
;
A
#
# COMPACT_ATOMS: atom_id res chain seq x y z
N MET A 1 -2.43 7.26 8.91
CA MET A 1 -2.08 8.61 8.40
C MET A 1 -3.23 9.12 7.56
N SER A 2 -3.34 10.43 7.42
CA SER A 2 -4.15 11.08 6.40
C SER A 2 -3.22 12.02 5.62
N LEU A 3 -3.72 12.59 4.52
CA LEU A 3 -2.95 13.63 3.83
C LEU A 3 -2.68 14.82 4.75
N LYS A 4 -3.65 15.17 5.63
CA LYS A 4 -3.46 16.22 6.64
C LYS A 4 -2.31 15.92 7.59
N SER A 5 -2.19 14.67 8.08
CA SER A 5 -1.08 14.26 8.95
C SER A 5 0.29 14.32 8.24
N LEU A 6 0.33 14.04 6.92
CA LEU A 6 1.55 14.27 6.14
C LEU A 6 1.87 15.76 6.08
N GLN A 7 0.88 16.60 5.80
CA GLN A 7 1.05 18.05 5.70
C GLN A 7 1.56 18.66 7.02
N GLU A 8 0.99 18.25 8.15
CA GLU A 8 1.48 18.61 9.49
C GLU A 8 2.94 18.19 9.68
N LYS A 9 3.27 16.94 9.32
CA LYS A 9 4.62 16.38 9.45
C LYS A 9 5.67 17.15 8.64
N ILE A 10 5.32 17.61 7.44
CA ILE A 10 6.22 18.37 6.55
C ILE A 10 6.13 19.89 6.72
N GLY A 11 5.31 20.39 7.67
CA GLY A 11 5.22 21.79 8.02
C GLY A 11 4.48 22.67 7.00
N VAL A 12 3.42 22.14 6.36
CA VAL A 12 2.53 22.93 5.50
C VAL A 12 1.11 22.94 6.04
N THR A 13 0.26 23.85 5.52
CA THR A 13 -1.16 23.90 5.89
C THR A 13 -1.84 22.56 5.66
N ALA A 14 -2.47 22.02 6.69
CA ALA A 14 -3.13 20.72 6.68
C ALA A 14 -4.56 20.81 6.13
N ASP A 15 -4.70 21.24 4.87
CA ASP A 15 -5.98 21.38 4.18
C ASP A 15 -6.53 20.07 3.61
N GLY A 16 -5.69 19.05 3.49
CA GLY A 16 -6.03 17.75 2.90
C GLY A 16 -6.00 17.75 1.37
N ALA A 17 -5.40 18.76 0.74
CA ALA A 17 -5.22 18.85 -0.71
C ALA A 17 -3.74 18.60 -1.08
N PHE A 18 -3.49 17.67 -2.00
CA PHE A 18 -2.13 17.40 -2.50
C PHE A 18 -1.82 18.31 -3.69
N GLY A 19 -1.54 19.59 -3.39
CA GLY A 19 -1.18 20.62 -4.37
C GLY A 19 0.34 20.83 -4.49
N PRO A 20 0.77 21.82 -5.31
CA PRO A 20 2.18 22.14 -5.55
C PRO A 20 2.99 22.41 -4.27
N GLY A 21 2.42 23.14 -3.31
CA GLY A 21 3.07 23.44 -2.03
C GLY A 21 3.36 22.18 -1.21
N THR A 22 2.36 21.30 -1.07
CA THR A 22 2.53 20.01 -0.40
C THR A 22 3.56 19.14 -1.12
N MET A 23 3.50 19.08 -2.45
CA MET A 23 4.43 18.29 -3.27
C MET A 23 5.87 18.74 -3.10
N LYS A 24 6.15 20.05 -3.20
CA LYS A 24 7.50 20.61 -3.00
C LYS A 24 8.06 20.31 -1.62
N LYS A 25 7.27 20.54 -0.58
CA LYS A 25 7.69 20.28 0.80
C LYS A 25 7.89 18.79 1.08
N ALA A 26 7.04 17.92 0.55
CA ALA A 26 7.20 16.49 0.67
C ALA A 26 8.47 16.00 -0.06
N MET A 27 8.74 16.51 -1.27
CA MET A 27 9.97 16.23 -2.02
C MET A 27 11.23 16.63 -1.21
N GLU A 28 11.26 17.84 -0.65
CA GLU A 28 12.35 18.33 0.20
C GLU A 28 12.52 17.46 1.45
N PHE A 29 11.42 17.18 2.16
CA PHE A 29 11.41 16.40 3.40
C PHE A 29 11.96 14.98 3.20
N TYR A 30 11.54 14.31 2.11
CA TYR A 30 12.01 12.96 1.77
C TYR A 30 13.29 12.96 0.94
N LYS A 31 13.89 14.11 0.65
CA LYS A 31 15.14 14.28 -0.12
C LYS A 31 15.09 13.59 -1.49
N LEU A 32 13.96 13.71 -2.18
CA LEU A 32 13.77 13.14 -3.50
C LEU A 32 14.11 14.16 -4.58
N THR A 33 14.64 13.69 -5.73
CA THR A 33 14.71 14.51 -6.93
C THR A 33 13.31 14.77 -7.50
N PRO A 34 13.09 15.84 -8.30
CA PRO A 34 11.79 16.11 -8.93
C PRO A 34 11.20 14.90 -9.66
N VAL A 35 12.04 14.19 -10.42
CA VAL A 35 11.62 12.99 -11.18
C VAL A 35 11.20 11.86 -10.23
N ARG A 36 12.01 11.54 -9.23
CA ARG A 36 11.70 10.50 -8.23
C ARG A 36 10.44 10.83 -7.45
N ALA A 37 10.29 12.09 -7.02
CA ALA A 37 9.13 12.54 -6.28
C ALA A 37 7.83 12.42 -7.12
N ALA A 38 7.86 12.82 -8.39
CA ALA A 38 6.71 12.69 -9.29
C ALA A 38 6.25 11.24 -9.42
N HIS A 39 7.16 10.32 -9.69
CA HIS A 39 6.86 8.89 -9.75
C HIS A 39 6.35 8.34 -8.42
N PHE A 40 7.06 8.62 -7.33
CA PHE A 40 6.74 8.08 -6.00
C PHE A 40 5.35 8.52 -5.53
N PHE A 41 5.05 9.82 -5.59
CA PHE A 41 3.77 10.32 -5.14
C PHE A 41 2.63 9.95 -6.09
N ALA A 42 2.87 9.78 -7.39
CA ALA A 42 1.85 9.29 -8.31
C ALA A 42 1.44 7.84 -7.99
N GLN A 43 2.42 6.96 -7.77
CA GLN A 43 2.18 5.56 -7.44
C GLN A 43 1.49 5.44 -6.07
N THR A 44 2.01 6.09 -5.05
CA THR A 44 1.43 6.06 -3.69
C THR A 44 0.06 6.70 -3.63
N SER A 45 -0.20 7.76 -4.40
CA SER A 45 -1.54 8.36 -4.54
C SER A 45 -2.52 7.40 -5.17
N HIS A 46 -2.13 6.69 -6.23
CA HIS A 46 -3.01 5.70 -6.87
C HIS A 46 -3.36 4.57 -5.90
N GLU A 47 -2.37 3.93 -5.29
CA GLU A 47 -2.54 2.79 -4.39
C GLU A 47 -3.34 3.12 -3.12
N SER A 48 -3.26 4.35 -2.64
CA SER A 48 -3.99 4.80 -1.44
C SER A 48 -5.31 5.53 -1.73
N GLY A 49 -5.81 5.47 -2.97
CA GLY A 49 -7.05 6.16 -3.35
C GLY A 49 -6.99 7.67 -3.15
N GLY A 50 -5.89 8.31 -3.56
CA GLY A 50 -5.66 9.74 -3.38
C GLY A 50 -5.26 10.11 -1.95
N PHE A 51 -4.45 9.28 -1.31
CA PHE A 51 -3.97 9.45 0.08
C PHE A 51 -5.09 9.39 1.15
N LYS A 52 -6.13 8.57 0.89
CA LYS A 52 -7.28 8.42 1.80
C LYS A 52 -7.25 7.09 2.57
N ALA A 53 -6.63 6.04 2.03
CA ALA A 53 -6.62 4.69 2.59
C ALA A 53 -5.18 4.21 2.83
N PHE A 54 -4.79 4.06 4.09
CA PHE A 54 -3.48 3.57 4.52
C PHE A 54 -3.55 2.27 5.32
N SER A 55 -4.72 1.64 5.36
CA SER A 55 -4.94 0.29 5.87
C SER A 55 -5.92 -0.42 4.95
N GLU A 56 -5.69 -1.70 4.70
CA GLU A 56 -6.63 -2.50 3.92
C GLU A 56 -7.99 -2.64 4.60
N ASN A 57 -9.05 -2.66 3.78
CA ASN A 57 -10.40 -2.94 4.25
C ASN A 57 -10.69 -4.44 4.12
N LEU A 58 -10.76 -5.13 5.24
CA LEU A 58 -11.04 -6.57 5.33
C LEU A 58 -12.50 -6.89 5.66
N ASN A 59 -13.39 -5.90 5.60
CA ASN A 59 -14.81 -6.10 5.91
C ASN A 59 -15.58 -6.73 4.73
N TYR A 60 -15.19 -7.93 4.35
CA TYR A 60 -15.82 -8.67 3.26
C TYR A 60 -17.12 -9.36 3.70
N SER A 61 -18.14 -9.35 2.82
CA SER A 61 -19.24 -10.31 2.89
C SER A 61 -18.78 -11.70 2.44
N ALA A 62 -19.56 -12.73 2.71
CA ALA A 62 -19.29 -14.08 2.21
C ALA A 62 -19.12 -14.08 0.67
N GLN A 63 -20.01 -13.38 -0.04
CA GLN A 63 -19.93 -13.22 -1.50
C GLN A 63 -18.66 -12.49 -1.93
N GLY A 64 -18.27 -11.43 -1.19
CA GLY A 64 -17.02 -10.70 -1.43
C GLY A 64 -15.78 -11.58 -1.23
N LEU A 65 -15.76 -12.43 -0.20
CA LEU A 65 -14.69 -13.40 0.03
C LEU A 65 -14.59 -14.41 -1.12
N ALA A 66 -15.71 -15.00 -1.54
CA ALA A 66 -15.74 -15.96 -2.64
C ALA A 66 -15.29 -15.33 -3.97
N GLY A 67 -15.65 -14.08 -4.22
CA GLY A 67 -15.23 -13.33 -5.42
C GLY A 67 -13.75 -12.93 -5.41
N THR A 68 -13.24 -12.48 -4.26
CA THR A 68 -11.85 -11.97 -4.14
C THR A 68 -10.84 -13.10 -3.98
N PHE A 69 -11.17 -14.16 -3.23
CA PHE A 69 -10.28 -15.28 -2.93
C PHE A 69 -10.94 -16.62 -3.27
N PRO A 70 -11.32 -16.87 -4.54
CA PRO A 70 -12.16 -17.99 -4.92
C PRO A 70 -11.58 -19.35 -4.54
N ASN A 71 -10.25 -19.53 -4.62
CA ASN A 71 -9.59 -20.79 -4.27
C ASN A 71 -9.76 -21.18 -2.79
N ARG A 72 -10.09 -20.23 -1.93
CA ARG A 72 -10.24 -20.46 -0.49
C ARG A 72 -11.71 -20.43 -0.04
N TYR A 73 -12.53 -19.59 -0.64
CA TYR A 73 -13.84 -19.24 -0.13
C TYR A 73 -15.00 -19.54 -1.08
N ALA A 74 -14.74 -19.99 -2.30
CA ALA A 74 -15.81 -20.45 -3.20
C ALA A 74 -16.00 -21.97 -3.13
N VAL A 75 -17.23 -22.42 -3.32
CA VAL A 75 -17.55 -23.84 -3.48
C VAL A 75 -16.85 -24.41 -4.71
N ASP A 76 -16.93 -23.68 -5.83
CA ASP A 76 -16.18 -23.96 -7.05
C ASP A 76 -15.40 -22.70 -7.47
N PRO A 77 -14.05 -22.72 -7.34
CA PRO A 77 -13.24 -21.58 -7.73
C PRO A 77 -13.21 -21.30 -9.24
N LYS A 78 -13.65 -22.24 -10.08
CA LYS A 78 -13.68 -22.09 -11.54
C LYS A 78 -15.05 -21.66 -12.06
N ALA A 79 -16.11 -21.78 -11.27
CA ALA A 79 -17.46 -21.35 -11.67
C ALA A 79 -17.47 -19.87 -12.10
N LYS A 80 -18.29 -19.54 -13.10
CA LYS A 80 -18.47 -18.14 -13.55
C LYS A 80 -19.04 -17.26 -12.43
N VAL A 81 -20.00 -17.78 -11.68
CA VAL A 81 -20.57 -17.14 -10.48
C VAL A 81 -20.01 -17.86 -9.27
N LYS A 82 -19.30 -17.12 -8.39
CA LYS A 82 -18.67 -17.68 -7.19
C LYS A 82 -19.73 -17.83 -6.08
N VAL A 83 -20.01 -19.05 -5.67
CA VAL A 83 -20.89 -19.34 -4.52
C VAL A 83 -20.04 -19.46 -3.26
N PRO A 84 -20.33 -18.71 -2.18
CA PRO A 84 -19.57 -18.80 -0.93
C PRO A 84 -19.65 -20.19 -0.31
N ASN A 85 -18.52 -20.72 0.15
CA ASN A 85 -18.48 -21.96 0.91
C ASN A 85 -18.78 -21.71 2.40
N ALA A 86 -18.82 -22.79 3.21
CA ALA A 86 -19.10 -22.71 4.63
C ALA A 86 -18.12 -21.80 5.39
N LEU A 87 -16.83 -21.80 5.01
CA LEU A 87 -15.81 -20.95 5.62
C LEU A 87 -16.05 -19.47 5.33
N ALA A 88 -16.40 -19.10 4.10
CA ALA A 88 -16.75 -17.73 3.74
C ALA A 88 -17.94 -17.21 4.55
N ASN A 89 -18.97 -18.05 4.71
CA ASN A 89 -20.16 -17.70 5.52
C ASN A 89 -19.78 -17.50 6.99
N LYS A 90 -18.94 -18.37 7.56
CA LYS A 90 -18.47 -18.29 8.95
C LYS A 90 -17.67 -17.01 9.22
N LEU A 91 -16.81 -16.61 8.29
CA LEU A 91 -15.89 -15.47 8.47
C LEU A 91 -16.49 -14.14 8.01
N SER A 92 -17.62 -14.15 7.34
CA SER A 92 -18.26 -12.96 6.77
C SER A 92 -18.37 -11.82 7.77
N ARG A 93 -17.94 -10.61 7.34
CA ARG A 93 -18.00 -9.37 8.15
C ARG A 93 -17.16 -9.39 9.44
N ASN A 94 -16.21 -10.31 9.54
CA ASN A 94 -15.25 -10.35 10.63
C ASN A 94 -13.82 -10.07 10.11
N PRO A 95 -13.38 -8.79 10.04
CA PRO A 95 -12.08 -8.40 9.47
C PRO A 95 -10.89 -9.12 10.12
N GLU A 96 -10.92 -9.32 11.44
CA GLU A 96 -9.83 -9.98 12.16
C GLU A 96 -9.72 -11.45 11.77
N ALA A 97 -10.81 -12.19 11.83
CA ALA A 97 -10.84 -13.60 11.47
C ALA A 97 -10.51 -13.79 9.97
N ILE A 98 -10.96 -12.88 9.10
CA ILE A 98 -10.64 -12.89 7.67
C ILE A 98 -9.13 -12.73 7.47
N ALA A 99 -8.52 -11.69 8.07
CA ALA A 99 -7.09 -11.46 7.95
C ALA A 99 -6.25 -12.63 8.47
N ASN A 100 -6.60 -13.13 9.65
CA ASN A 100 -5.89 -14.25 10.25
C ASN A 100 -5.97 -15.51 9.38
N ASN A 101 -7.09 -15.74 8.71
CA ASN A 101 -7.23 -16.87 7.80
C ASN A 101 -6.57 -16.63 6.44
N VAL A 102 -6.71 -15.45 5.83
CA VAL A 102 -6.11 -15.13 4.50
C VAL A 102 -4.59 -15.17 4.55
N TYR A 103 -4.01 -14.63 5.62
CA TYR A 103 -2.56 -14.47 5.76
C TYR A 103 -1.89 -15.52 6.64
N ALA A 104 -2.63 -16.55 7.08
CA ALA A 104 -2.08 -17.66 7.88
C ALA A 104 -0.90 -18.33 7.19
N SER A 105 0.16 -18.60 7.94
CA SER A 105 1.36 -19.35 7.52
C SER A 105 2.02 -18.79 6.24
N ARG A 106 1.91 -17.47 6.04
CA ARG A 106 2.50 -16.75 4.90
C ARG A 106 3.31 -15.54 5.38
N MET A 107 4.37 -15.19 4.66
CA MET A 107 5.17 -13.99 4.92
C MET A 107 5.63 -13.87 6.40
N GLY A 108 6.01 -15.01 7.01
CA GLY A 108 6.43 -15.08 8.41
C GLY A 108 5.31 -15.06 9.45
N ASN A 109 4.05 -14.95 9.04
CA ASN A 109 2.92 -15.08 9.96
C ASN A 109 2.79 -16.54 10.45
N GLY A 110 2.37 -16.72 11.71
CA GLY A 110 1.96 -18.01 12.24
C GLY A 110 0.65 -18.53 11.67
N ALA A 111 0.12 -19.59 12.27
CA ALA A 111 -1.21 -20.12 11.95
C ALA A 111 -2.29 -19.07 12.16
N ASP A 112 -3.52 -19.33 11.67
CA ASP A 112 -4.66 -18.41 11.82
C ASP A 112 -4.99 -18.09 13.29
N THR A 113 -4.70 -19.03 14.21
CA THR A 113 -4.85 -18.84 15.65
C THR A 113 -3.79 -17.94 16.29
N SER A 114 -2.72 -17.59 15.57
CA SER A 114 -1.64 -16.74 16.09
C SER A 114 -2.03 -15.25 16.20
N GLY A 115 -3.02 -14.80 15.45
CA GLY A 115 -3.38 -13.39 15.32
C GLY A 115 -2.43 -12.57 14.41
N ASP A 116 -1.36 -13.18 13.91
CA ASP A 116 -0.35 -12.48 13.10
C ASP A 116 -0.95 -11.92 11.80
N GLY A 117 -1.90 -12.63 11.18
CA GLY A 117 -2.53 -12.18 9.94
C GLY A 117 -3.20 -10.81 10.07
N TYR A 118 -3.96 -10.59 11.13
CA TYR A 118 -4.59 -9.29 11.39
C TYR A 118 -3.59 -8.27 11.92
N LYS A 119 -2.70 -8.70 12.82
CA LYS A 119 -1.67 -7.85 13.41
C LYS A 119 -0.79 -7.22 12.33
N PHE A 120 -0.36 -7.99 11.33
CA PHE A 120 0.54 -7.57 10.25
C PHE A 120 -0.17 -7.46 8.89
N ARG A 121 -1.48 -7.07 8.91
CA ARG A 121 -2.26 -6.82 7.70
C ARG A 121 -1.71 -5.68 6.87
N GLY A 122 -2.19 -5.49 5.66
CA GLY A 122 -1.75 -4.46 4.74
C GLY A 122 -1.92 -3.04 5.28
N ARG A 123 -0.82 -2.30 5.40
CA ARG A 123 -0.80 -0.89 5.83
C ARG A 123 0.24 -0.08 5.06
N GLY A 124 0.11 1.25 5.16
CA GLY A 124 0.99 2.19 4.46
C GLY A 124 0.57 2.47 3.02
N ALA A 125 1.28 3.36 2.36
CA ALA A 125 0.91 3.85 1.04
C ALA A 125 1.05 2.80 -0.09
N LEU A 126 1.83 1.72 0.13
CA LEU A 126 1.98 0.57 -0.77
C LEU A 126 1.68 -0.76 -0.07
N GLN A 127 0.79 -0.76 0.92
CA GLN A 127 0.23 -1.98 1.53
C GLN A 127 1.28 -2.98 2.02
N LEU A 128 2.21 -2.53 2.90
CA LEU A 128 3.15 -3.41 3.58
C LEU A 128 2.39 -4.49 4.35
N THR A 129 2.63 -5.78 4.05
CA THR A 129 1.87 -6.91 4.58
C THR A 129 2.80 -8.03 5.03
N GLY A 130 2.48 -8.67 6.15
CA GLY A 130 3.16 -9.86 6.67
C GLY A 130 4.30 -9.56 7.64
N LYS A 131 4.46 -10.43 8.63
CA LYS A 131 5.37 -10.27 9.77
C LYS A 131 6.82 -10.04 9.36
N ASP A 132 7.33 -10.80 8.39
CA ASP A 132 8.71 -10.65 7.91
C ASP A 132 8.94 -9.30 7.24
N ASN A 133 7.96 -8.79 6.48
CA ASN A 133 8.07 -7.49 5.85
C ASN A 133 8.00 -6.35 6.88
N TYR A 134 7.16 -6.49 7.90
CA TYR A 134 7.12 -5.54 9.02
C TYR A 134 8.44 -5.55 9.80
N LYS A 135 9.01 -6.75 10.05
CA LYS A 135 10.32 -6.87 10.71
C LYS A 135 11.42 -6.20 9.89
N ALA A 136 11.50 -6.49 8.60
CA ALA A 136 12.49 -5.88 7.71
C ALA A 136 12.33 -4.35 7.65
N PHE A 137 11.10 -3.83 7.63
CA PHE A 137 10.83 -2.40 7.67
C PHE A 137 11.19 -1.76 9.02
N SER A 138 10.87 -2.45 10.12
CA SER A 138 11.26 -2.04 11.48
C SER A 138 12.78 -1.92 11.61
N ASP A 139 13.53 -2.87 11.09
CA ASP A 139 14.99 -2.88 11.07
C ASP A 139 15.55 -1.76 10.18
N TYR A 140 14.96 -1.55 8.99
CA TYR A 140 15.34 -0.48 8.07
C TYR A 140 15.22 0.91 8.71
N LEU A 141 14.15 1.17 9.44
CA LEU A 141 13.96 2.43 10.17
C LEU A 141 14.68 2.48 11.53
N LYS A 142 15.17 1.35 12.06
CA LYS A 142 15.64 1.19 13.44
C LYS A 142 14.57 1.59 14.46
N LYS A 143 13.33 1.11 14.23
CA LYS A 143 12.12 1.42 15.01
C LYS A 143 11.44 0.13 15.47
N PRO A 144 11.97 -0.53 16.54
CA PRO A 144 11.43 -1.81 17.02
C PRO A 144 9.97 -1.74 17.47
N GLU A 145 9.49 -0.55 17.86
CA GLU A 145 8.12 -0.30 18.24
C GLU A 145 7.10 -0.61 17.13
N ILE A 146 7.51 -0.68 15.86
CA ILE A 146 6.64 -1.07 14.73
C ILE A 146 6.15 -2.52 14.91
N MET A 147 6.95 -3.41 15.50
CA MET A 147 6.56 -4.81 15.73
C MET A 147 5.55 -4.97 16.86
N THR A 148 5.59 -4.10 17.85
CA THR A 148 4.63 -4.10 18.97
C THR A 148 3.37 -3.30 18.66
N ASN A 149 3.50 -2.21 17.89
CA ASN A 149 2.41 -1.37 17.41
C ASN A 149 2.46 -1.21 15.88
N PRO A 150 2.00 -2.21 15.10
CA PRO A 150 2.03 -2.15 13.63
C PRO A 150 1.16 -1.04 13.02
N ASP A 151 0.22 -0.46 13.77
CA ASP A 151 -0.60 0.65 13.29
C ASP A 151 0.22 1.91 13.00
N LEU A 152 1.43 2.03 13.53
CA LEU A 152 2.40 3.07 13.17
C LEU A 152 2.69 3.11 11.66
N VAL A 153 2.59 1.98 10.95
CA VAL A 153 2.75 1.94 9.49
C VAL A 153 1.61 2.67 8.78
N ALA A 154 0.40 2.65 9.32
CA ALA A 154 -0.73 3.39 8.76
C ALA A 154 -0.80 4.85 9.23
N THR A 155 -0.26 5.16 10.42
CA THR A 155 -0.46 6.47 11.07
C THR A 155 0.75 7.39 11.00
N THR A 156 1.95 6.86 11.11
CA THR A 156 3.19 7.63 11.25
C THR A 156 4.17 7.41 10.09
N TYR A 157 4.30 6.17 9.64
CA TYR A 157 5.36 5.76 8.70
C TYR A 157 4.83 5.29 7.34
N SER A 158 3.66 5.82 6.91
CA SER A 158 2.99 5.33 5.69
C SER A 158 3.79 5.55 4.41
N PHE A 159 4.45 6.69 4.28
CA PHE A 159 5.29 6.98 3.11
C PHE A 159 6.67 6.37 3.27
N GLU A 160 7.21 6.30 4.48
CA GLU A 160 8.48 5.62 4.76
C GLU A 160 8.39 4.12 4.41
N SER A 161 7.25 3.48 4.65
CA SER A 161 7.04 2.08 4.24
C SER A 161 7.04 1.91 2.72
N ALA A 162 6.54 2.90 1.99
CA ALA A 162 6.61 2.93 0.54
C ALA A 162 8.04 3.21 0.04
N MET A 163 8.80 4.10 0.69
CA MET A 163 10.22 4.33 0.37
C MET A 163 11.05 3.06 0.59
N PHE A 164 10.83 2.36 1.71
CA PHE A 164 11.43 1.05 1.95
C PHE A 164 11.13 0.05 0.82
N PHE A 165 9.89 0.03 0.32
CA PHE A 165 9.52 -0.82 -0.82
C PHE A 165 10.30 -0.43 -2.08
N PHE A 166 10.44 0.87 -2.36
CA PHE A 166 11.21 1.37 -3.50
C PHE A 166 12.69 1.01 -3.38
N ASP A 167 13.30 1.18 -2.21
CA ASP A 167 14.69 0.83 -1.95
C ASP A 167 14.93 -0.68 -2.09
N LYS A 168 14.13 -1.49 -1.38
CA LYS A 168 14.22 -2.96 -1.39
C LYS A 168 14.11 -3.55 -2.80
N ASN A 169 13.25 -2.97 -3.64
CA ASN A 169 13.01 -3.43 -5.01
C ASN A 169 13.81 -2.67 -6.08
N LYS A 170 14.73 -1.77 -5.67
CA LYS A 170 15.58 -0.96 -6.56
C LYS A 170 14.78 -0.15 -7.60
N LEU A 171 13.61 0.39 -7.20
CA LEU A 171 12.69 1.06 -8.12
C LEU A 171 13.15 2.46 -8.53
N TRP A 172 14.03 3.08 -7.75
CA TRP A 172 14.54 4.41 -8.06
C TRP A 172 15.26 4.47 -9.41
N SER A 173 15.97 3.39 -9.79
CA SER A 173 16.62 3.31 -11.09
C SER A 173 15.65 3.34 -12.27
N ILE A 174 14.40 2.90 -12.07
CA ILE A 174 13.33 3.02 -13.07
C ILE A 174 12.84 4.47 -13.11
N CYS A 175 12.65 5.10 -11.96
CA CYS A 175 12.24 6.50 -11.89
C CYS A 175 13.27 7.42 -12.59
N ASP A 176 14.57 7.17 -12.39
CA ASP A 176 15.66 7.96 -12.95
C ASP A 176 15.76 7.92 -14.49
N GLN A 177 14.99 7.04 -15.15
CA GLN A 177 14.85 7.04 -16.62
C GLN A 177 14.01 8.21 -17.15
N GLY A 178 13.47 9.06 -16.25
CA GLY A 178 12.74 10.26 -16.60
C GLY A 178 11.21 10.11 -16.62
N ILE A 179 10.53 11.21 -16.95
CA ILE A 179 9.06 11.26 -17.02
C ILE A 179 8.60 10.87 -18.43
N ASN A 180 8.55 9.58 -18.67
CA ASN A 180 8.11 9.01 -19.95
C ASN A 180 7.24 7.77 -19.74
N ASP A 181 6.47 7.41 -20.74
CA ASP A 181 5.48 6.32 -20.65
C ASP A 181 6.13 4.95 -20.39
N ALA A 182 7.34 4.72 -20.88
CA ALA A 182 8.07 3.47 -20.67
C ALA A 182 8.49 3.28 -19.21
N ALA A 183 9.05 4.32 -18.58
CA ALA A 183 9.41 4.31 -17.17
C ALA A 183 8.17 4.16 -16.26
N ILE A 184 7.08 4.88 -16.58
CA ILE A 184 5.81 4.79 -15.82
C ILE A 184 5.22 3.38 -15.93
N LEU A 185 5.21 2.79 -17.13
CA LEU A 185 4.74 1.42 -17.36
C LEU A 185 5.59 0.39 -16.60
N ALA A 186 6.91 0.51 -16.67
CA ALA A 186 7.84 -0.39 -16.00
C ALA A 186 7.64 -0.33 -14.49
N LEU A 187 7.55 0.87 -13.91
CA LEU A 187 7.31 1.08 -12.49
C LEU A 187 5.94 0.53 -12.05
N THR A 188 4.89 0.78 -12.84
CA THR A 188 3.54 0.24 -12.59
C THR A 188 3.54 -1.27 -12.51
N LYS A 189 4.17 -1.95 -13.48
CA LYS A 189 4.30 -3.42 -13.48
C LYS A 189 5.05 -3.96 -12.28
N ARG A 190 6.07 -3.24 -11.82
CA ARG A 190 6.86 -3.67 -10.64
C ARG A 190 6.09 -3.51 -9.33
N ILE A 191 5.17 -2.55 -9.25
CA ILE A 191 4.39 -2.28 -8.03
C ILE A 191 3.15 -3.19 -7.94
N ASN A 192 2.37 -3.33 -9.02
CA ASN A 192 1.10 -4.06 -8.99
C ASN A 192 1.08 -5.39 -9.78
N GLY A 193 2.20 -5.77 -10.40
CA GLY A 193 2.30 -7.00 -11.19
C GLY A 193 1.65 -6.95 -12.57
N GLY A 194 1.07 -5.79 -12.97
CA GLY A 194 0.38 -5.62 -14.25
C GLY A 194 0.27 -4.17 -14.67
N THR A 195 -0.78 -3.84 -15.41
CA THR A 195 -1.04 -2.49 -15.96
C THR A 195 -2.26 -1.82 -15.31
N HIS A 196 -2.72 -2.33 -14.16
CA HIS A 196 -3.90 -1.79 -13.51
C HIS A 196 -3.68 -0.33 -13.07
N GLY A 197 -4.61 0.55 -13.47
CA GLY A 197 -4.53 1.98 -13.19
C GLY A 197 -3.40 2.73 -13.93
N LEU A 198 -2.83 2.17 -15.01
CA LEU A 198 -1.71 2.78 -15.74
C LEU A 198 -2.01 4.21 -16.19
N GLU A 199 -3.19 4.47 -16.73
CA GLU A 199 -3.57 5.80 -17.21
C GLU A 199 -3.60 6.83 -16.06
N ASP A 200 -4.23 6.50 -14.93
CA ASP A 200 -4.26 7.39 -13.74
C ASP A 200 -2.85 7.65 -13.19
N ARG A 201 -1.98 6.62 -13.15
CA ARG A 201 -0.58 6.76 -12.73
C ARG A 201 0.22 7.65 -13.68
N ASN A 202 -0.01 7.51 -14.99
CA ASN A 202 0.63 8.33 -16.01
C ASN A 202 0.22 9.81 -15.85
N GLN A 203 -1.07 10.09 -15.78
CA GLN A 203 -1.58 11.45 -15.60
C GLN A 203 -1.07 12.09 -14.31
N LYS A 204 -1.09 11.34 -13.18
CA LYS A 204 -0.56 11.82 -11.91
C LYS A 204 0.94 12.08 -11.96
N THR A 205 1.74 11.20 -12.58
CA THR A 205 3.18 11.37 -12.68
C THR A 205 3.53 12.66 -13.43
N LYS A 206 2.91 12.87 -14.59
CA LYS A 206 3.11 14.09 -15.39
C LYS A 206 2.66 15.34 -14.63
N LYS A 207 1.47 15.30 -14.02
CA LYS A 207 0.92 16.39 -13.22
C LYS A 207 1.82 16.75 -12.03
N TYR A 208 2.30 15.76 -11.28
CA TYR A 208 3.12 16.00 -10.09
C TYR A 208 4.53 16.49 -10.46
N TYR A 209 5.04 16.07 -11.61
CA TYR A 209 6.29 16.62 -12.12
C TYR A 209 6.18 18.12 -12.42
N GLU A 210 5.06 18.56 -13.04
CA GLU A 210 4.81 19.99 -13.26
C GLU A 210 4.82 20.84 -11.97
N TYR A 211 4.56 20.23 -10.82
CA TYR A 211 4.58 20.94 -9.53
C TYR A 211 6.01 21.19 -9.00
N VAL A 212 7.03 20.47 -9.49
CA VAL A 212 8.38 20.43 -8.89
C VAL A 212 9.52 20.61 -9.88
N LYS A 213 9.26 20.63 -11.18
CA LYS A 213 10.27 20.91 -12.23
C LYS A 213 10.77 22.35 -12.18
#